data_8e20ea25ff87124434c2365a93bf5255
#
_entry.id   8e20ea25ff87124434c2365a93bf5255
#
_cell.length_a   1.000
_cell.length_b   1.000
_cell.length_c   1.000
_cell.angle_alpha   90.00
_cell.angle_beta   90.00
_cell.angle_gamma   90.00
#
_symmetry.space_group_name_H-M   'P 1'
#
loop_
_entity.id
_entity.type
_entity.pdbx_description
1 polymer ?
#
loop_
_entity_poly.entity_id
_entity_poly.type
_entity_poly.pdbx_seq_one_letter_code
_entity_poly.pdbx_strand_id
1 'polypeptide(L)'
;EHVSLILRLADQHGIPVVPRGAATGLAGGAVPIEDSWCLNLARMNRLLAISPEDSIVVAQPGVVTAALQQAVEAKGLMYPPDPASLHMCTIGGNVSTNAGGPRCLKYGVTADYVLGLEVVLPGGQVMRLGGRTIKNVAGYNLKQLFVGSEGTLGVVTEITLRLIPKPRSQLVALAAFAELPAACEAVGAILASGITPLVTEIMDADVIRAIDDLQQSRKQARTLPLDAAALLLVGVDGDPDQVEEPGRDHEADRVGEDPPVVSTLFEGELGERDIVEDRGDEPETERACPRRRG
;
A
#
# COMPACT_ATOMS: atom_id res chain seq x y z
N GLU A 1 18.21 15.86 -13.41
CA GLU A 1 18.60 17.18 -13.99
C GLU A 1 17.38 18.09 -14.20
N HIS A 2 16.32 17.66 -14.93
CA HIS A 2 15.14 18.50 -15.22
C HIS A 2 14.43 18.99 -13.94
N VAL A 3 14.23 18.12 -12.94
CA VAL A 3 13.63 18.52 -11.66
C VAL A 3 14.47 19.60 -10.97
N SER A 4 15.80 19.47 -10.96
CA SER A 4 16.73 20.46 -10.40
C SER A 4 16.62 21.81 -11.10
N LEU A 5 16.53 21.81 -12.44
CA LEU A 5 16.36 23.04 -13.20
C LEU A 5 15.03 23.71 -12.92
N ILE A 6 13.93 22.95 -12.89
CA ILE A 6 12.59 23.46 -12.59
C ILE A 6 12.53 24.09 -11.20
N LEU A 7 13.05 23.40 -10.18
CA LEU A 7 13.05 23.92 -8.80
C LEU A 7 13.92 25.17 -8.67
N ARG A 8 15.06 25.22 -9.35
CA ARG A 8 15.92 26.43 -9.39
C ARG A 8 15.21 27.64 -10.01
N LEU A 9 14.53 27.42 -11.14
CA LEU A 9 13.77 28.48 -11.80
C LEU A 9 12.59 28.94 -10.92
N ALA A 10 11.87 28.00 -10.32
CA ALA A 10 10.78 28.32 -9.41
C ALA A 10 11.25 29.16 -8.22
N ASP A 11 12.37 28.79 -7.60
CA ASP A 11 12.98 29.52 -6.50
C ASP A 11 13.39 30.92 -6.90
N GLN A 12 14.06 31.10 -8.07
CA GLN A 12 14.46 32.40 -8.60
C GLN A 12 13.29 33.34 -8.84
N HIS A 13 12.12 32.81 -9.15
CA HIS A 13 10.91 33.59 -9.46
C HIS A 13 9.88 33.59 -8.32
N GLY A 14 10.18 32.97 -7.19
CA GLY A 14 9.27 32.89 -6.04
C GLY A 14 7.99 32.10 -6.34
N ILE A 15 8.05 31.14 -7.27
CA ILE A 15 6.89 30.33 -7.68
C ILE A 15 6.80 29.10 -6.79
N PRO A 16 5.68 28.86 -6.08
CA PRO A 16 5.47 27.65 -5.32
C PRO A 16 5.44 26.42 -6.25
N VAL A 17 6.02 25.29 -5.82
CA VAL A 17 5.98 24.04 -6.56
C VAL A 17 5.28 22.98 -5.75
N VAL A 18 4.27 22.34 -6.33
CA VAL A 18 3.55 21.22 -5.74
C VAL A 18 3.96 19.93 -6.46
N PRO A 19 4.80 19.07 -5.83
CA PRO A 19 5.16 17.79 -6.42
C PRO A 19 3.95 16.85 -6.39
N ARG A 20 3.74 16.10 -7.48
CA ARG A 20 2.57 15.25 -7.64
C ARG A 20 2.94 13.90 -8.21
N GLY A 21 2.52 12.82 -7.53
CA GLY A 21 2.46 11.46 -8.05
C GLY A 21 1.10 11.17 -8.69
N ALA A 22 0.39 10.15 -8.20
CA ALA A 22 -0.96 9.79 -8.66
C ALA A 22 -2.09 10.62 -7.98
N ALA A 23 -1.77 11.45 -7.00
CA ALA A 23 -2.73 12.26 -6.23
C ALA A 23 -3.83 11.44 -5.52
N THR A 24 -3.51 10.23 -5.07
CA THR A 24 -4.41 9.35 -4.32
C THR A 24 -4.49 9.67 -2.82
N GLY A 25 -3.60 10.52 -2.30
CA GLY A 25 -3.59 10.93 -0.89
C GLY A 25 -4.79 11.81 -0.54
N LEU A 26 -5.34 11.63 0.67
CA LEU A 26 -6.54 12.32 1.13
C LEU A 26 -6.26 13.63 1.89
N ALA A 27 -5.00 13.88 2.27
CA ALA A 27 -4.61 15.09 3.03
C ALA A 27 -4.54 16.38 2.19
N GLY A 28 -4.64 16.27 0.85
CA GLY A 28 -4.62 17.43 -0.05
C GLY A 28 -3.22 17.91 -0.46
N GLY A 29 -2.13 17.28 -0.03
CA GLY A 29 -0.75 17.71 -0.35
C GLY A 29 -0.41 17.75 -1.84
N ALA A 30 -1.17 17.05 -2.68
CA ALA A 30 -1.00 17.06 -4.14
C ALA A 30 -1.92 18.08 -4.85
N VAL A 31 -2.68 18.90 -4.12
CA VAL A 31 -3.58 19.92 -4.68
C VAL A 31 -2.79 21.20 -4.92
N PRO A 32 -2.67 21.67 -6.17
CA PRO A 32 -1.99 22.92 -6.46
C PRO A 32 -2.68 24.11 -5.81
N ILE A 33 -1.89 25.03 -5.29
CA ILE A 33 -2.37 26.34 -4.85
C ILE A 33 -2.32 27.34 -6.02
N GLU A 34 -2.99 28.49 -5.87
CA GLU A 34 -2.97 29.55 -6.87
C GLU A 34 -1.53 29.97 -7.20
N ASP A 35 -1.26 30.27 -8.46
CA ASP A 35 0.05 30.67 -8.99
C ASP A 35 1.19 29.67 -8.76
N SER A 36 0.88 28.39 -8.46
CA SER A 36 1.89 27.34 -8.29
C SER A 36 2.14 26.53 -9.56
N TRP A 37 3.33 25.95 -9.64
CA TRP A 37 3.62 24.91 -10.63
C TRP A 37 3.33 23.51 -10.06
N CYS A 38 2.51 22.73 -10.77
CA CYS A 38 2.31 21.33 -10.47
C CYS A 38 3.39 20.49 -11.17
N LEU A 39 4.35 19.98 -10.40
CA LEU A 39 5.41 19.11 -10.90
C LEU A 39 4.97 17.65 -10.87
N ASN A 40 4.40 17.18 -11.99
CA ASN A 40 3.95 15.79 -12.10
C ASN A 40 5.12 14.84 -12.39
N LEU A 41 5.33 13.88 -11.48
CA LEU A 41 6.43 12.91 -11.52
C LEU A 41 6.04 11.57 -12.15
N ALA A 42 4.81 11.40 -12.64
CA ALA A 42 4.29 10.13 -13.18
C ALA A 42 5.14 9.57 -14.34
N ARG A 43 5.85 10.42 -15.09
CA ARG A 43 6.76 9.99 -16.16
C ARG A 43 8.12 9.49 -15.67
N MET A 44 8.46 9.67 -14.41
CA MET A 44 9.64 9.09 -13.76
C MET A 44 9.25 7.73 -13.17
N ASN A 45 8.97 6.76 -14.01
CA ASN A 45 8.31 5.49 -13.65
C ASN A 45 9.17 4.23 -13.95
N ARG A 46 10.48 4.37 -13.96
CA ARG A 46 11.37 3.25 -14.21
C ARG A 46 11.79 2.55 -12.92
N LEU A 47 11.77 1.22 -12.92
CA LEU A 47 12.55 0.40 -12.01
C LEU A 47 14.00 0.43 -12.50
N LEU A 48 14.89 0.97 -11.70
CA LEU A 48 16.30 1.19 -12.08
C LEU A 48 17.15 -0.06 -11.83
N ALA A 49 16.88 -0.76 -10.73
CA ALA A 49 17.54 -2.00 -10.36
C ALA A 49 16.68 -2.83 -9.41
N ILE A 50 16.73 -4.15 -9.55
CA ILE A 50 16.28 -5.12 -8.54
C ILE A 50 17.48 -6.02 -8.27
N SER A 51 17.97 -6.04 -7.02
CA SER A 51 19.08 -6.87 -6.56
C SER A 51 18.56 -7.87 -5.52
N PRO A 52 18.27 -9.11 -5.94
CA PRO A 52 17.84 -10.15 -5.00
C PRO A 52 18.91 -10.48 -3.95
N GLU A 53 20.18 -10.44 -4.33
CA GLU A 53 21.32 -10.74 -3.45
C GLU A 53 21.41 -9.75 -2.29
N ASP A 54 21.12 -8.46 -2.55
CA ASP A 54 21.12 -7.39 -1.55
C ASP A 54 19.75 -7.18 -0.91
N SER A 55 18.70 -7.87 -1.42
CA SER A 55 17.30 -7.67 -1.03
C SER A 55 16.86 -6.21 -1.13
N ILE A 56 17.15 -5.56 -2.26
CA ILE A 56 16.78 -4.17 -2.52
C ILE A 56 16.18 -3.96 -3.91
N VAL A 57 15.39 -2.89 -4.03
CA VAL A 57 14.96 -2.33 -5.30
C VAL A 57 15.27 -0.84 -5.34
N VAL A 58 15.71 -0.36 -6.50
CA VAL A 58 15.89 1.08 -6.78
C VAL A 58 14.88 1.50 -7.81
N ALA A 59 14.07 2.49 -7.49
CA ALA A 59 12.95 2.93 -8.31
C ALA A 59 12.89 4.45 -8.44
N GLN A 60 12.30 4.91 -9.53
CA GLN A 60 11.89 6.30 -9.70
C GLN A 60 10.54 6.54 -9.01
N PRO A 61 10.23 7.79 -8.60
CA PRO A 61 9.07 8.11 -7.77
C PRO A 61 7.72 7.84 -8.43
N GLY A 62 7.61 7.85 -9.74
CA GLY A 62 6.38 7.60 -10.49
C GLY A 62 6.07 6.13 -10.76
N VAL A 63 6.87 5.19 -10.27
CA VAL A 63 6.57 3.76 -10.35
C VAL A 63 5.31 3.47 -9.53
N VAL A 64 4.32 2.79 -10.14
CA VAL A 64 3.11 2.36 -9.45
C VAL A 64 3.47 1.25 -8.47
N THR A 65 2.91 1.32 -7.26
CA THR A 65 3.28 0.40 -6.16
C THR A 65 3.01 -1.05 -6.51
N ALA A 66 1.84 -1.37 -7.08
CA ALA A 66 1.51 -2.73 -7.54
C ALA A 66 2.49 -3.24 -8.60
N ALA A 67 2.93 -2.39 -9.53
CA ALA A 67 3.90 -2.78 -10.56
C ALA A 67 5.28 -3.10 -9.96
N LEU A 68 5.71 -2.35 -8.94
CA LEU A 68 6.94 -2.66 -8.20
C LEU A 68 6.79 -3.99 -7.47
N GLN A 69 5.68 -4.20 -6.76
CA GLN A 69 5.44 -5.46 -6.03
C GLN A 69 5.47 -6.66 -6.97
N GLN A 70 4.75 -6.61 -8.07
CA GLN A 70 4.76 -7.67 -9.08
C GLN A 70 6.17 -7.98 -9.60
N ALA A 71 6.96 -6.94 -9.87
CA ALA A 71 8.32 -7.11 -10.39
C ALA A 71 9.27 -7.76 -9.37
N VAL A 72 9.15 -7.44 -8.07
CA VAL A 72 9.99 -8.05 -7.03
C VAL A 72 9.49 -9.43 -6.63
N GLU A 73 8.18 -9.68 -6.67
CA GLU A 73 7.59 -10.99 -6.42
C GLU A 73 8.02 -12.04 -7.43
N ALA A 74 8.17 -11.66 -8.72
CA ALA A 74 8.75 -12.51 -9.75
C ALA A 74 10.20 -12.96 -9.45
N LYS A 75 10.84 -12.35 -8.44
CA LYS A 75 12.18 -12.70 -7.94
C LYS A 75 12.16 -13.40 -6.57
N GLY A 76 10.98 -13.80 -6.09
CA GLY A 76 10.81 -14.43 -4.76
C GLY A 76 10.94 -13.45 -3.60
N LEU A 77 10.83 -12.16 -3.86
CA LEU A 77 10.92 -11.09 -2.86
C LEU A 77 9.58 -10.38 -2.70
N MET A 78 9.43 -9.62 -1.60
CA MET A 78 8.22 -8.86 -1.28
C MET A 78 8.58 -7.44 -0.84
N TYR A 79 7.80 -6.47 -1.32
CA TYR A 79 7.69 -5.13 -0.76
C TYR A 79 6.36 -5.02 -0.01
N PRO A 80 6.37 -5.07 1.34
CA PRO A 80 5.14 -5.26 2.13
C PRO A 80 4.13 -4.13 2.14
N PRO A 81 4.48 -2.82 2.13
CA PRO A 81 3.48 -1.75 2.21
C PRO A 81 2.43 -1.86 1.10
N ASP A 82 1.15 -1.86 1.49
CA ASP A 82 0.01 -2.16 0.62
C ASP A 82 -1.15 -1.18 0.81
N PRO A 83 -0.97 0.12 0.54
CA PRO A 83 -2.04 1.10 0.67
C PRO A 83 -3.27 0.73 -0.18
N ALA A 84 -4.46 1.13 0.28
CA ALA A 84 -5.73 0.83 -0.41
C ALA A 84 -5.73 1.27 -1.90
N SER A 85 -4.94 2.29 -2.24
CA SER A 85 -4.75 2.77 -3.61
C SER A 85 -3.62 2.06 -4.38
N LEU A 86 -3.22 0.86 -3.99
CA LEU A 86 -2.06 0.09 -4.45
C LEU A 86 -1.87 0.10 -5.98
N HIS A 87 -2.97 -0.08 -6.72
CA HIS A 87 -2.96 -0.13 -8.19
C HIS A 87 -2.83 1.24 -8.87
N MET A 88 -2.92 2.34 -8.13
CA MET A 88 -2.85 3.70 -8.65
C MET A 88 -1.73 4.53 -8.01
N CYS A 89 -1.48 4.37 -6.72
CA CYS A 89 -0.48 5.15 -6.00
C CYS A 89 0.94 4.88 -6.51
N THR A 90 1.81 5.85 -6.33
CA THR A 90 3.21 5.76 -6.76
C THR A 90 4.15 5.68 -5.58
N ILE A 91 5.31 5.06 -5.78
CA ILE A 91 6.33 4.88 -4.73
C ILE A 91 6.77 6.23 -4.14
N GLY A 92 6.94 7.26 -4.97
CA GLY A 92 7.25 8.62 -4.48
C GLY A 92 6.13 9.23 -3.65
N GLY A 93 4.86 8.96 -4.00
CA GLY A 93 3.71 9.33 -3.20
C GLY A 93 3.70 8.61 -1.86
N ASN A 94 3.94 7.29 -1.85
CA ASN A 94 4.00 6.49 -0.63
C ASN A 94 5.12 6.98 0.31
N VAL A 95 6.30 7.31 -0.23
CA VAL A 95 7.39 7.91 0.56
C VAL A 95 6.96 9.25 1.14
N SER A 96 6.35 10.12 0.32
CA SER A 96 5.96 11.46 0.75
C SER A 96 4.88 11.46 1.84
N THR A 97 3.96 10.49 1.83
CA THR A 97 2.88 10.38 2.82
C THR A 97 3.19 9.38 3.94
N ASN A 98 4.33 8.69 3.87
CA ASN A 98 4.62 7.53 4.72
C ASN A 98 3.47 6.51 4.70
N ALA A 99 3.05 6.13 3.49
CA ALA A 99 1.86 5.31 3.31
C ALA A 99 1.99 3.95 4.01
N GLY A 100 0.89 3.55 4.63
CA GLY A 100 0.68 2.23 5.21
C GLY A 100 -0.40 1.45 4.47
N GLY A 101 -0.91 0.39 5.09
CA GLY A 101 -1.98 -0.46 4.58
C GLY A 101 -2.35 -1.53 5.60
N PRO A 102 -3.21 -2.49 5.25
CA PRO A 102 -3.66 -3.56 6.16
C PRO A 102 -2.53 -4.38 6.80
N ARG A 103 -1.38 -4.50 6.11
CA ARG A 103 -0.23 -5.28 6.58
C ARG A 103 0.67 -4.56 7.58
N CYS A 104 0.34 -3.32 7.96
CA CYS A 104 1.22 -2.48 8.79
C CYS A 104 1.49 -3.04 10.17
N LEU A 105 0.55 -3.77 10.76
CA LEU A 105 0.73 -4.35 12.10
C LEU A 105 1.92 -5.32 12.14
N LYS A 106 2.09 -6.15 11.12
CA LYS A 106 3.20 -7.11 11.01
C LYS A 106 4.43 -6.51 10.37
N TYR A 107 4.26 -5.74 9.30
CA TYR A 107 5.35 -5.36 8.43
C TYR A 107 5.76 -3.89 8.52
N GLY A 108 5.01 -3.06 9.23
CA GLY A 108 5.30 -1.63 9.32
C GLY A 108 4.81 -0.85 8.09
N VAL A 109 5.32 0.36 7.95
CA VAL A 109 4.92 1.35 6.94
C VAL A 109 6.04 1.62 5.95
N THR A 110 5.83 2.49 4.98
CA THR A 110 6.84 2.86 3.97
C THR A 110 8.18 3.27 4.57
N ALA A 111 8.19 4.03 5.68
CA ALA A 111 9.40 4.48 6.37
C ALA A 111 10.35 3.33 6.76
N ASP A 112 9.82 2.16 7.11
CA ASP A 112 10.57 0.99 7.55
C ASP A 112 11.35 0.33 6.40
N TYR A 113 10.97 0.65 5.16
CA TYR A 113 11.56 0.08 3.95
C TYR A 113 12.47 1.04 3.19
N VAL A 114 12.42 2.34 3.45
CA VAL A 114 13.28 3.31 2.77
C VAL A 114 14.71 3.21 3.31
N LEU A 115 15.64 2.74 2.47
CA LEU A 115 17.06 2.70 2.76
C LEU A 115 17.79 3.95 2.29
N GLY A 116 17.43 4.48 1.13
CA GLY A 116 18.07 5.65 0.54
C GLY A 116 17.12 6.47 -0.33
N LEU A 117 17.41 7.75 -0.44
CA LEU A 117 16.69 8.71 -1.26
C LEU A 117 17.66 9.60 -2.03
N GLU A 118 17.33 9.92 -3.27
CA GLU A 118 17.81 11.12 -3.94
C GLU A 118 16.68 12.17 -3.90
N VAL A 119 16.99 13.35 -3.39
CA VAL A 119 16.03 14.44 -3.21
C VAL A 119 16.59 15.71 -3.85
N VAL A 120 15.74 16.44 -4.53
CA VAL A 120 16.06 17.79 -5.03
C VAL A 120 15.40 18.80 -4.10
N LEU A 121 16.23 19.64 -3.48
CA LEU A 121 15.79 20.70 -2.58
C LEU A 121 15.23 21.92 -3.35
N PRO A 122 14.46 22.81 -2.71
CA PRO A 122 14.21 24.14 -3.22
C PRO A 122 15.55 24.80 -3.63
N GLY A 123 15.59 25.51 -4.74
CA GLY A 123 16.87 26.01 -5.30
C GLY A 123 17.64 25.00 -6.15
N GLY A 124 17.14 23.76 -6.30
CA GLY A 124 17.62 22.80 -7.29
C GLY A 124 18.85 21.98 -6.88
N GLN A 125 19.29 22.05 -5.63
CA GLN A 125 20.38 21.22 -5.12
C GLN A 125 19.96 19.77 -4.98
N VAL A 126 20.80 18.84 -5.44
CA VAL A 126 20.56 17.40 -5.33
C VAL A 126 21.24 16.88 -4.07
N MET A 127 20.49 16.16 -3.23
CA MET A 127 20.98 15.54 -2.01
C MET A 127 20.75 14.03 -2.08
N ARG A 128 21.75 13.24 -1.72
CA ARG A 128 21.63 11.77 -1.56
C ARG A 128 21.71 11.42 -0.09
N LEU A 129 20.69 10.69 0.38
CA LEU A 129 20.47 10.37 1.79
C LEU A 129 20.40 8.86 1.98
N GLY A 130 20.97 8.36 3.06
CA GLY A 130 21.00 6.92 3.34
C GLY A 130 21.94 6.16 2.40
N GLY A 131 21.54 4.96 1.99
CA GLY A 131 22.37 4.08 1.16
C GLY A 131 21.63 2.83 0.72
N ARG A 132 22.39 1.74 0.51
CA ARG A 132 21.85 0.43 0.10
C ARG A 132 21.90 -0.62 1.19
N THR A 133 22.45 -0.28 2.34
CA THR A 133 22.65 -1.22 3.46
C THR A 133 21.61 -1.00 4.54
N ILE A 134 21.09 -2.10 5.11
CA ILE A 134 20.16 -2.06 6.24
C ILE A 134 20.82 -1.41 7.45
N LYS A 135 22.05 -1.84 7.79
CA LYS A 135 22.81 -1.23 8.88
C LYS A 135 23.50 0.04 8.38
N ASN A 136 22.99 1.19 8.78
CA ASN A 136 23.58 2.49 8.54
C ASN A 136 23.48 3.34 9.82
N VAL A 137 24.58 3.42 10.55
CA VAL A 137 24.68 4.08 11.87
C VAL A 137 25.55 5.35 11.84
N ALA A 138 26.02 5.76 10.66
CA ALA A 138 26.86 6.93 10.49
C ALA A 138 26.04 8.19 10.22
N GLY A 139 26.20 9.21 11.05
CA GLY A 139 25.55 10.50 10.90
C GLY A 139 24.06 10.51 11.25
N TYR A 140 23.41 11.61 10.92
CA TYR A 140 21.97 11.78 11.13
C TYR A 140 21.15 11.00 10.10
N ASN A 141 20.00 10.46 10.52
CA ASN A 141 19.07 9.78 9.65
C ASN A 141 18.16 10.77 8.90
N LEU A 142 18.77 11.59 8.05
CA LEU A 142 18.06 12.68 7.36
C LEU A 142 16.98 12.17 6.38
N LYS A 143 17.09 10.94 5.85
CA LYS A 143 16.06 10.38 4.98
C LYS A 143 14.69 10.32 5.65
N GLN A 144 14.64 10.12 6.98
CA GLN A 144 13.39 10.08 7.74
C GLN A 144 12.68 11.44 7.86
N LEU A 145 13.37 12.54 7.60
CA LEU A 145 12.72 13.86 7.50
C LEU A 145 11.90 14.01 6.22
N PHE A 146 12.32 13.34 5.14
CA PHE A 146 11.64 13.39 3.85
C PHE A 146 10.51 12.39 3.72
N VAL A 147 10.58 11.26 4.44
CA VAL A 147 9.48 10.29 4.51
C VAL A 147 8.36 10.90 5.37
N GLY A 148 7.17 11.02 4.79
CA GLY A 148 6.03 11.68 5.44
C GLY A 148 6.05 13.22 5.35
N SER A 149 6.98 13.82 4.58
CA SER A 149 7.06 15.27 4.41
C SER A 149 6.03 15.87 3.44
N GLU A 150 5.29 15.04 2.75
CA GLU A 150 4.30 15.43 1.72
C GLU A 150 4.83 16.38 0.64
N GLY A 151 6.13 16.27 0.32
CA GLY A 151 6.79 17.10 -0.69
C GLY A 151 7.16 18.50 -0.23
N THR A 152 6.96 18.84 1.05
CA THR A 152 7.22 20.19 1.60
C THR A 152 8.70 20.51 1.76
N LEU A 153 9.56 19.49 1.88
CA LEU A 153 11.00 19.65 2.09
C LEU A 153 11.83 19.50 0.81
N GLY A 154 11.26 18.92 -0.23
CA GLY A 154 11.94 18.68 -1.50
C GLY A 154 11.24 17.63 -2.35
N VAL A 155 11.75 17.39 -3.54
CA VAL A 155 11.20 16.45 -4.51
C VAL A 155 12.06 15.20 -4.56
N VAL A 156 11.49 14.06 -4.22
CA VAL A 156 12.15 12.75 -4.31
C VAL A 156 12.24 12.33 -5.78
N THR A 157 13.45 11.95 -6.22
CA THR A 157 13.73 11.57 -7.62
C THR A 157 14.24 10.15 -7.79
N GLU A 158 14.80 9.54 -6.75
CA GLU A 158 15.22 8.14 -6.70
C GLU A 158 14.99 7.58 -5.29
N ILE A 159 14.55 6.34 -5.20
CA ILE A 159 14.21 5.67 -3.96
C ILE A 159 14.86 4.29 -3.95
N THR A 160 15.62 4.00 -2.90
CA THR A 160 16.11 2.66 -2.61
C THR A 160 15.27 2.06 -1.50
N LEU A 161 14.61 0.94 -1.77
CA LEU A 161 13.76 0.24 -0.82
C LEU A 161 14.38 -1.11 -0.45
N ARG A 162 14.23 -1.47 0.82
CA ARG A 162 14.48 -2.81 1.32
C ARG A 162 13.37 -3.74 0.88
N LEU A 163 13.73 -4.98 0.54
CA LEU A 163 12.81 -6.08 0.29
C LEU A 163 12.97 -7.15 1.37
N ILE A 164 11.98 -8.01 1.49
CA ILE A 164 12.03 -9.21 2.33
C ILE A 164 11.77 -10.44 1.47
N PRO A 165 12.13 -11.66 1.91
CA PRO A 165 11.68 -12.88 1.25
C PRO A 165 10.15 -12.93 1.21
N LYS A 166 9.59 -13.38 0.08
CA LYS A 166 8.14 -13.57 -0.03
C LYS A 166 7.71 -14.75 0.87
N PRO A 167 6.73 -14.57 1.77
CA PRO A 167 6.15 -15.67 2.53
C PRO A 167 5.61 -16.75 1.61
N ARG A 168 5.74 -18.03 2.01
CA ARG A 168 5.33 -19.18 1.20
C ARG A 168 3.86 -19.50 1.32
N SER A 169 3.28 -19.22 2.48
CA SER A 169 1.88 -19.54 2.80
C SER A 169 1.20 -18.34 3.43
N GLN A 170 -0.10 -18.24 3.21
CA GLN A 170 -0.97 -17.24 3.83
C GLN A 170 -2.31 -17.90 4.12
N LEU A 171 -2.84 -17.69 5.32
CA LEU A 171 -4.17 -18.08 5.73
C LEU A 171 -4.96 -16.86 6.15
N VAL A 172 -6.22 -16.76 5.72
CA VAL A 172 -7.14 -15.68 6.11
C VAL A 172 -8.42 -16.32 6.64
N ALA A 173 -8.82 -15.89 7.83
CA ALA A 173 -10.05 -16.32 8.49
C ALA A 173 -10.99 -15.12 8.68
N LEU A 174 -12.29 -15.38 8.64
CA LEU A 174 -13.35 -14.45 8.97
C LEU A 174 -14.14 -15.00 10.17
N ALA A 175 -14.20 -14.24 11.26
CA ALA A 175 -14.97 -14.58 12.45
C ALA A 175 -16.17 -13.62 12.59
N ALA A 176 -17.35 -14.17 12.86
CA ALA A 176 -18.57 -13.40 13.11
C ALA A 176 -18.83 -13.28 14.61
N PHE A 177 -19.23 -12.10 15.06
CA PHE A 177 -19.52 -11.79 16.45
C PHE A 177 -20.92 -11.20 16.62
N ALA A 178 -21.59 -11.59 17.71
CA ALA A 178 -22.88 -11.03 18.09
C ALA A 178 -22.79 -9.58 18.62
N GLU A 179 -21.60 -9.16 19.05
CA GLU A 179 -21.36 -7.82 19.60
C GLU A 179 -20.01 -7.27 19.14
N LEU A 180 -19.95 -5.97 18.79
CA LEU A 180 -18.71 -5.31 18.36
C LEU A 180 -17.60 -5.31 19.45
N PRO A 181 -17.89 -5.12 20.75
CA PRO A 181 -16.86 -5.20 21.80
C PRO A 181 -16.15 -6.56 21.82
N ALA A 182 -16.86 -7.66 21.62
CA ALA A 182 -16.27 -9.00 21.61
C ALA A 182 -15.27 -9.17 20.44
N ALA A 183 -15.55 -8.60 19.28
CA ALA A 183 -14.58 -8.58 18.15
C ALA A 183 -13.31 -7.77 18.50
N CYS A 184 -13.45 -6.66 19.20
CA CYS A 184 -12.30 -5.86 19.65
C CYS A 184 -11.47 -6.62 20.71
N GLU A 185 -12.12 -7.30 21.66
CA GLU A 185 -11.45 -8.11 22.68
C GLU A 185 -10.67 -9.28 22.06
N ALA A 186 -11.24 -9.90 21.02
CA ALA A 186 -10.58 -10.97 20.27
C ALA A 186 -9.26 -10.52 19.64
N VAL A 187 -9.17 -9.30 19.09
CA VAL A 187 -7.91 -8.73 18.58
C VAL A 187 -6.86 -8.66 19.70
N GLY A 188 -7.26 -8.15 20.88
CA GLY A 188 -6.38 -8.08 22.04
C GLY A 188 -5.88 -9.47 22.48
N ALA A 189 -6.76 -10.48 22.47
CA ALA A 189 -6.41 -11.86 22.82
C ALA A 189 -5.44 -12.49 21.82
N ILE A 190 -5.64 -12.26 20.52
CA ILE A 190 -4.73 -12.72 19.46
C ILE A 190 -3.32 -12.14 19.67
N LEU A 191 -3.22 -10.84 19.89
CA LEU A 191 -1.92 -10.20 20.15
C LEU A 191 -1.27 -10.70 21.44
N ALA A 192 -2.06 -10.88 22.51
CA ALA A 192 -1.58 -11.41 23.79
C ALA A 192 -1.08 -12.85 23.69
N SER A 193 -1.57 -13.66 22.73
CA SER A 193 -1.08 -15.02 22.47
C SER A 193 0.29 -15.05 21.76
N GLY A 194 0.85 -13.89 21.38
CA GLY A 194 2.13 -13.79 20.69
C GLY A 194 2.03 -13.88 19.16
N ILE A 195 0.83 -13.97 18.62
CA ILE A 195 0.59 -13.95 17.17
C ILE A 195 0.58 -12.49 16.70
N THR A 196 1.39 -12.18 15.70
CA THR A 196 1.32 -10.89 14.98
C THR A 196 0.62 -11.12 13.64
N PRO A 197 -0.66 -10.76 13.51
CA PRO A 197 -1.41 -10.99 12.28
C PRO A 197 -0.85 -10.19 11.11
N LEU A 198 -0.93 -10.77 9.91
CA LEU A 198 -0.67 -10.09 8.64
C LEU A 198 -1.67 -8.96 8.41
N VAL A 199 -2.94 -9.24 8.65
CA VAL A 199 -4.06 -8.32 8.52
C VAL A 199 -5.03 -8.54 9.69
N THR A 200 -5.60 -7.43 10.17
CA THR A 200 -6.65 -7.44 11.20
C THR A 200 -7.59 -6.29 10.91
N GLU A 201 -8.79 -6.62 10.42
CA GLU A 201 -9.80 -5.64 10.03
C GLU A 201 -11.13 -5.97 10.70
N ILE A 202 -11.75 -4.98 11.35
CA ILE A 202 -13.09 -5.11 11.93
C ILE A 202 -14.08 -4.37 11.05
N MET A 203 -15.18 -5.04 10.73
CA MET A 203 -16.34 -4.48 10.04
C MET A 203 -17.52 -4.50 10.99
N ASP A 204 -18.15 -3.35 11.22
CA ASP A 204 -19.40 -3.27 11.98
C ASP A 204 -20.62 -3.62 11.10
N ALA A 205 -21.80 -3.66 11.73
CA ALA A 205 -23.03 -4.00 11.04
C ALA A 205 -23.40 -3.01 9.92
N ASP A 206 -22.97 -1.74 10.00
CA ASP A 206 -23.24 -0.74 8.95
C ASP A 206 -22.38 -0.99 7.72
N VAL A 207 -21.09 -1.29 7.92
CA VAL A 207 -20.17 -1.68 6.84
C VAL A 207 -20.59 -2.99 6.20
N ILE A 208 -21.01 -4.00 7.00
CA ILE A 208 -21.51 -5.29 6.48
C ILE A 208 -22.70 -5.06 5.56
N ARG A 209 -23.69 -4.26 5.97
CA ARG A 209 -24.84 -3.90 5.15
C ARG A 209 -24.47 -3.15 3.87
N ALA A 210 -23.57 -2.17 3.99
CA ALA A 210 -23.12 -1.41 2.83
C ALA A 210 -22.42 -2.28 1.77
N ILE A 211 -21.65 -3.29 2.20
CA ILE A 211 -21.02 -4.26 1.30
C ILE A 211 -22.09 -5.14 0.64
N ASP A 212 -23.10 -5.62 1.39
CA ASP A 212 -24.19 -6.42 0.81
C ASP A 212 -24.99 -5.63 -0.23
N ASP A 213 -25.35 -4.39 0.08
CA ASP A 213 -26.04 -3.49 -0.86
C ASP A 213 -25.24 -3.29 -2.15
N LEU A 214 -23.93 -3.11 -2.02
CA LEU A 214 -23.03 -2.99 -3.17
C LEU A 214 -22.97 -4.29 -3.99
N GLN A 215 -22.84 -5.45 -3.35
CA GLN A 215 -22.85 -6.76 -4.01
C GLN A 215 -24.17 -6.99 -4.75
N GLN A 216 -25.33 -6.68 -4.14
CA GLN A 216 -26.63 -6.77 -4.77
C GLN A 216 -26.76 -5.84 -5.99
N SER A 217 -26.29 -4.58 -5.86
CA SER A 217 -26.31 -3.63 -6.99
C SER A 217 -25.51 -4.13 -8.20
N ARG A 218 -24.44 -4.89 -7.95
CA ARG A 218 -23.59 -5.53 -8.96
C ARG A 218 -24.04 -6.92 -9.37
N LYS A 219 -25.19 -7.40 -8.85
CA LYS A 219 -25.72 -8.76 -9.08
C LYS A 219 -24.73 -9.86 -8.67
N GLN A 220 -23.90 -9.61 -7.68
CA GLN A 220 -22.97 -10.58 -7.10
C GLN A 220 -23.67 -11.40 -6.01
N ALA A 221 -23.16 -12.61 -5.74
CA ALA A 221 -23.67 -13.42 -4.64
C ALA A 221 -23.32 -12.79 -3.29
N ARG A 222 -24.22 -12.96 -2.31
CA ARG A 222 -23.94 -12.60 -0.92
C ARG A 222 -22.85 -13.48 -0.35
N THR A 223 -21.88 -12.88 0.30
CA THR A 223 -20.73 -13.58 0.87
C THR A 223 -20.56 -13.37 2.37
N LEU A 224 -21.28 -12.39 2.96
CA LEU A 224 -21.14 -12.03 4.37
C LEU A 224 -22.37 -12.44 5.19
N PRO A 225 -22.22 -12.86 6.46
CA PRO A 225 -23.32 -13.11 7.38
C PRO A 225 -23.93 -11.77 7.83
N LEU A 226 -25.17 -11.48 7.42
CA LEU A 226 -25.85 -10.21 7.69
C LEU A 226 -26.43 -10.09 9.11
N ASP A 227 -26.50 -11.19 9.85
CA ASP A 227 -26.96 -11.28 11.22
C ASP A 227 -25.86 -10.98 12.25
N ALA A 228 -24.61 -10.90 11.82
CA ALA A 228 -23.51 -10.54 12.68
C ALA A 228 -23.53 -9.03 13.02
N ALA A 229 -23.26 -8.68 14.27
CA ALA A 229 -23.04 -7.30 14.70
C ALA A 229 -21.65 -6.80 14.34
N ALA A 230 -20.67 -7.70 14.22
CA ALA A 230 -19.33 -7.40 13.73
C ALA A 230 -18.70 -8.61 13.04
N LEU A 231 -17.81 -8.33 12.09
CA LEU A 231 -16.92 -9.31 11.47
C LEU A 231 -15.48 -8.92 11.73
N LEU A 232 -14.66 -9.91 12.10
CA LEU A 232 -13.21 -9.75 12.23
C LEU A 232 -12.52 -10.59 11.14
N LEU A 233 -11.82 -9.89 10.24
CA LEU A 233 -10.93 -10.50 9.27
C LEU A 233 -9.52 -10.58 9.87
N VAL A 234 -8.97 -11.78 9.98
CA VAL A 234 -7.60 -12.02 10.47
C VAL A 234 -6.85 -12.84 9.46
N GLY A 235 -5.64 -12.39 9.11
CA GLY A 235 -4.73 -13.14 8.26
C GLY A 235 -3.40 -13.38 8.95
N VAL A 236 -2.78 -14.51 8.63
CA VAL A 236 -1.40 -14.83 9.01
C VAL A 236 -0.64 -15.27 7.77
N ASP A 237 0.67 -15.10 7.77
CA ASP A 237 1.55 -15.56 6.71
C ASP A 237 2.89 -16.03 7.29
N GLY A 238 3.56 -16.92 6.58
CA GLY A 238 4.83 -17.50 7.01
C GLY A 238 5.22 -18.73 6.21
N ASP A 239 5.94 -19.64 6.87
CA ASP A 239 6.16 -20.97 6.33
C ASP A 239 4.90 -21.84 6.52
N PRO A 240 4.62 -22.79 5.60
CA PRO A 240 3.44 -23.66 5.68
C PRO A 240 3.25 -24.31 7.05
N ASP A 241 4.33 -24.87 7.61
CA ASP A 241 4.30 -25.53 8.92
C ASP A 241 3.88 -24.60 10.07
N GLN A 242 4.07 -23.28 9.93
CA GLN A 242 3.67 -22.27 10.91
C GLN A 242 2.25 -21.75 10.70
N VAL A 243 1.75 -21.82 9.46
CA VAL A 243 0.43 -21.31 9.07
C VAL A 243 -0.64 -22.38 9.19
N GLU A 244 -0.32 -23.67 8.97
CA GLU A 244 -1.27 -24.79 8.98
C GLU A 244 -1.49 -25.41 10.37
N GLU A 245 -0.58 -25.23 11.33
CA GLU A 245 -0.68 -25.82 12.68
C GLU A 245 -1.49 -25.04 13.74
N PRO A 246 -1.94 -23.79 13.60
CA PRO A 246 -2.69 -23.11 14.67
C PRO A 246 -4.04 -23.76 15.00
N GLY A 247 -4.50 -24.77 14.27
CA GLY A 247 -5.82 -25.36 14.42
C GLY A 247 -5.90 -26.79 14.93
N ARG A 248 -4.78 -27.52 15.14
CA ARG A 248 -4.86 -28.97 15.47
C ARG A 248 -4.86 -29.32 16.94
N ASP A 249 -4.36 -28.50 17.86
CA ASP A 249 -4.20 -28.89 19.26
C ASP A 249 -4.51 -27.82 20.32
N HIS A 250 -5.16 -26.74 20.00
CA HIS A 250 -5.69 -25.86 21.04
C HIS A 250 -7.20 -26.07 21.13
N GLU A 251 -7.61 -26.87 22.17
CA GLU A 251 -8.96 -26.89 22.69
C GLU A 251 -9.56 -25.47 22.67
N ALA A 252 -10.55 -25.26 21.82
CA ALA A 252 -11.36 -24.05 21.75
C ALA A 252 -12.27 -23.91 22.98
N ASP A 253 -11.72 -24.14 24.15
CA ASP A 253 -12.39 -24.03 25.44
C ASP A 253 -11.84 -22.80 26.14
N ARG A 254 -12.39 -21.62 25.89
CA ARG A 254 -12.51 -20.49 26.83
C ARG A 254 -12.77 -19.13 26.16
N VAL A 255 -13.74 -19.05 25.28
CA VAL A 255 -14.35 -17.73 24.98
C VAL A 255 -15.87 -17.95 24.98
N GLY A 256 -16.56 -17.38 25.96
CA GLY A 256 -18.00 -17.19 26.08
C GLY A 256 -18.95 -18.32 25.68
N GLU A 257 -20.17 -18.30 26.17
CA GLU A 257 -21.20 -19.34 25.97
C GLU A 257 -21.62 -19.55 24.50
N ASP A 258 -21.20 -18.68 23.54
CA ASP A 258 -21.35 -18.87 22.11
C ASP A 258 -19.99 -18.60 21.41
N PRO A 259 -19.29 -19.65 20.95
CA PRO A 259 -18.05 -19.47 20.19
C PRO A 259 -18.34 -18.75 18.85
N PRO A 260 -17.46 -17.87 18.40
CA PRO A 260 -17.61 -17.20 17.11
C PRO A 260 -17.67 -18.25 15.98
N VAL A 261 -18.58 -18.04 15.01
CA VAL A 261 -18.62 -18.86 13.80
C VAL A 261 -17.40 -18.48 12.96
N VAL A 262 -16.38 -19.32 12.97
CA VAL A 262 -15.17 -19.13 12.16
C VAL A 262 -15.36 -19.84 10.83
N SER A 263 -15.32 -19.08 9.73
CA SER A 263 -15.23 -19.63 8.38
C SER A 263 -13.86 -19.30 7.78
N THR A 264 -13.13 -20.33 7.37
CA THR A 264 -11.88 -20.17 6.63
C THR A 264 -12.21 -19.75 5.20
N LEU A 265 -11.83 -18.51 4.81
CA LEU A 265 -12.17 -17.97 3.49
C LEU A 265 -11.17 -18.36 2.40
N PHE A 266 -9.93 -18.63 2.74
CA PHE A 266 -8.90 -18.98 1.77
C PHE A 266 -7.76 -19.78 2.43
N GLU A 267 -7.59 -21.03 2.01
CA GLU A 267 -6.31 -21.74 2.01
C GLU A 267 -5.72 -21.58 0.61
N GLY A 268 -4.50 -21.05 0.47
CA GLY A 268 -3.88 -20.95 -0.85
C GLY A 268 -2.39 -20.71 -0.80
N GLU A 269 -1.66 -21.53 -1.51
CA GLU A 269 -0.35 -21.15 -2.03
C GLU A 269 -0.54 -19.86 -2.86
N LEU A 270 0.36 -18.90 -2.72
CA LEU A 270 0.37 -17.66 -3.52
C LEU A 270 0.71 -17.99 -4.99
N GLY A 271 -0.17 -18.72 -5.66
CA GLY A 271 -0.15 -18.98 -7.09
C GLY A 271 -1.04 -17.98 -7.82
N GLU A 272 -0.61 -17.65 -9.01
CA GLU A 272 -1.26 -16.73 -9.96
C GLU A 272 -2.80 -16.86 -9.90
N ARG A 273 -3.48 -15.78 -9.50
CA ARG A 273 -4.91 -15.67 -9.73
C ARG A 273 -5.13 -14.81 -10.96
N ASP A 274 -5.88 -15.39 -11.89
CA ASP A 274 -6.45 -14.72 -13.04
C ASP A 274 -7.09 -13.40 -12.64
N ILE A 275 -6.41 -12.31 -12.97
CA ILE A 275 -7.05 -11.00 -13.04
C ILE A 275 -7.99 -11.10 -14.23
N VAL A 276 -9.29 -11.23 -13.95
CA VAL A 276 -10.31 -11.00 -14.98
C VAL A 276 -10.13 -9.57 -15.44
N GLU A 277 -9.46 -9.39 -16.58
CA GLU A 277 -9.47 -8.16 -17.33
C GLU A 277 -10.92 -7.92 -17.75
N ASP A 278 -11.60 -7.04 -17.03
CA ASP A 278 -12.84 -6.43 -17.52
C ASP A 278 -12.45 -5.50 -18.68
N ARG A 279 -12.40 -6.07 -19.88
CA ARG A 279 -12.37 -5.32 -21.13
C ARG A 279 -13.76 -4.74 -21.31
N GLY A 280 -13.98 -3.55 -20.78
CA GLY A 280 -15.11 -2.73 -21.14
C GLY A 280 -15.09 -2.48 -22.64
N ASP A 281 -15.96 -3.16 -23.39
CA ASP A 281 -16.31 -2.83 -24.75
C ASP A 281 -16.90 -1.41 -24.76
N GLU A 282 -16.09 -0.43 -25.12
CA GLU A 282 -16.60 0.88 -25.52
C GLU A 282 -17.15 0.76 -26.95
N PRO A 283 -18.43 1.11 -27.18
CA PRO A 283 -18.93 1.21 -28.54
C PRO A 283 -18.36 2.47 -29.22
N GLU A 284 -17.65 2.24 -30.30
CA GLU A 284 -17.30 3.28 -31.27
C GLU A 284 -18.55 4.05 -31.71
N THR A 285 -18.66 5.30 -31.28
CA THR A 285 -19.55 6.27 -31.94
C THR A 285 -18.68 7.32 -32.63
N GLU A 286 -18.50 7.10 -33.94
CA GLU A 286 -18.16 8.16 -34.90
C GLU A 286 -19.07 9.36 -34.67
N ARG A 287 -18.50 10.51 -34.28
CA ARG A 287 -19.12 11.81 -34.51
C ARG A 287 -18.18 12.71 -35.27
N ALA A 288 -18.52 12.82 -36.56
CA ALA A 288 -17.94 13.77 -37.47
C ALA A 288 -18.00 15.22 -36.92
N CYS A 289 -16.88 15.90 -36.97
CA CYS A 289 -16.78 17.32 -36.71
C CYS A 289 -17.10 18.12 -38.00
N PRO A 290 -18.06 19.04 -38.05
CA PRO A 290 -18.32 19.85 -39.24
C PRO A 290 -17.27 20.96 -39.34
N ARG A 291 -16.59 20.99 -40.50
CA ARG A 291 -15.74 22.10 -40.91
C ARG A 291 -16.59 23.36 -41.07
N ARG A 292 -16.30 24.41 -40.34
CA ARG A 292 -16.74 25.75 -40.67
C ARG A 292 -15.76 26.40 -41.66
N ARG A 293 -16.28 26.74 -42.80
CA ARG A 293 -15.68 27.72 -43.74
C ARG A 293 -16.10 29.12 -43.31
N GLY A 294 -15.20 30.07 -43.41
CA GLY A 294 -15.46 31.48 -43.24
C GLY A 294 -14.20 32.15 -42.71
#